data_735fb80634e92a2b01c7cb0b86ae98e9
#
_entry.id   735fb80634e92a2b01c7cb0b86ae98e9
#
_cell.length_a   1.000
_cell.length_b   1.000
_cell.length_c   1.000
_cell.angle_alpha   90.00
_cell.angle_beta   90.00
_cell.angle_gamma   90.00
#
_symmetry.space_group_name_H-M   'P 1'
#
loop_
_entity.id
_entity.type
_entity.pdbx_description
1 polymer ?
#
loop_
_entity_poly.entity_id
_entity_poly.type
_entity_poly.pdbx_seq_one_letter_code
_entity_poly.pdbx_strand_id
1 'polypeptide(L)'
;VNPKVVEMTNRGIIHIVEPGLQELCSKVMEFGKLKASDVPEESDVYLIVVPTPFKGNHEPDISYVEAATRMVAPFLKKGDLFVIESTSPVGTTEKMANLLYALRPELEGKIYIAYCPERVLPGNVIYELMQNDRVIGGINSESTEKAIQFYRHFVRGTLHRTNARTAEM
;
A
#
# COMPACT_ATOMS: atom_id res chain seq x y z
N VAL A 1 5.06 -0.63 14.81
CA VAL A 1 6.13 0.11 14.11
C VAL A 1 7.41 0.01 14.95
N ASN A 2 8.59 -0.07 14.30
CA ASN A 2 9.87 -0.11 15.01
C ASN A 2 10.44 1.32 15.15
N PRO A 3 10.52 1.90 16.36
CA PRO A 3 10.98 3.27 16.55
C PRO A 3 12.41 3.53 16.04
N LYS A 4 13.29 2.51 16.12
CA LYS A 4 14.66 2.62 15.60
C LYS A 4 14.69 2.79 14.08
N VAL A 5 13.80 2.08 13.36
CA VAL A 5 13.68 2.22 11.90
C VAL A 5 13.15 3.61 11.54
N VAL A 6 12.16 4.11 12.27
CA VAL A 6 11.65 5.48 12.10
C VAL A 6 12.77 6.50 12.27
N GLU A 7 13.55 6.40 13.35
CA GLU A 7 14.68 7.30 13.61
C GLU A 7 15.74 7.21 12.51
N MET A 8 16.16 5.99 12.12
CA MET A 8 17.15 5.79 11.06
C MET A 8 16.66 6.39 9.73
N THR A 9 15.42 6.11 9.34
CA THR A 9 14.85 6.64 8.10
C THR A 9 14.84 8.17 8.12
N ASN A 10 14.43 8.81 9.22
CA ASN A 10 14.42 10.26 9.35
C ASN A 10 15.83 10.90 9.35
N ARG A 11 16.87 10.09 9.54
CA ARG A 11 18.28 10.49 9.36
C ARG A 11 18.81 10.18 7.95
N GLY A 12 17.96 9.70 7.04
CA GLY A 12 18.37 9.29 5.69
C GLY A 12 19.14 7.98 5.66
N ILE A 13 19.05 7.16 6.70
CA ILE A 13 19.75 5.86 6.81
C ILE A 13 18.74 4.75 6.53
N ILE A 14 19.01 3.93 5.52
CA ILE A 14 18.17 2.79 5.15
C ILE A 14 18.69 1.53 5.83
N HIS A 15 17.81 0.74 6.41
CA HIS A 15 18.13 -0.49 7.14
C HIS A 15 18.11 -1.75 6.25
N ILE A 16 17.74 -1.61 4.99
CA ILE A 16 17.75 -2.69 4.00
C ILE A 16 18.82 -2.42 2.94
N VAL A 17 19.44 -3.49 2.44
CA VAL A 17 20.46 -3.39 1.39
C VAL A 17 19.81 -3.60 0.03
N GLU A 18 19.69 -2.51 -0.73
CA GLU A 18 19.10 -2.51 -2.08
C GLU A 18 19.85 -1.50 -2.95
N PRO A 19 20.33 -1.89 -4.15
CA PRO A 19 21.08 -0.99 -5.03
C PRO A 19 20.34 0.32 -5.31
N GLY A 20 21.02 1.45 -5.09
CA GLY A 20 20.48 2.80 -5.34
C GLY A 20 19.47 3.32 -4.31
N LEU A 21 18.96 2.47 -3.41
CA LEU A 21 17.92 2.88 -2.44
C LEU A 21 18.44 3.90 -1.42
N GLN A 22 19.67 3.71 -0.92
CA GLN A 22 20.29 4.65 0.02
C GLN A 22 20.43 6.05 -0.59
N GLU A 23 20.90 6.14 -1.84
CA GLU A 23 21.07 7.41 -2.55
C GLU A 23 19.72 8.10 -2.80
N LEU A 24 18.72 7.32 -3.25
CA LEU A 24 17.37 7.83 -3.47
C LEU A 24 16.76 8.35 -2.16
N CYS A 25 16.87 7.59 -1.07
CA CYS A 25 16.36 7.99 0.24
C CYS A 25 17.02 9.28 0.73
N SER A 26 18.36 9.36 0.69
CA SER A 26 19.10 10.56 1.10
C SER A 26 18.64 11.79 0.34
N LYS A 27 18.47 11.66 -0.99
CA LYS A 27 18.00 12.74 -1.85
C LYS A 27 16.59 13.22 -1.51
N VAL A 28 15.62 12.30 -1.34
CA VAL A 28 14.23 12.69 -1.03
C VAL A 28 14.10 13.25 0.38
N MET A 29 14.94 12.81 1.32
CA MET A 29 15.02 13.37 2.67
C MET A 29 15.57 14.80 2.65
N GLU A 30 16.64 15.05 1.90
CA GLU A 30 17.23 16.39 1.73
C GLU A 30 16.19 17.40 1.20
N PHE A 31 15.34 16.97 0.27
CA PHE A 31 14.23 17.78 -0.25
C PHE A 31 13.00 17.84 0.66
N GLY A 32 13.04 17.23 1.84
CA GLY A 32 11.90 17.18 2.77
C GLY A 32 10.67 16.44 2.21
N LYS A 33 10.87 15.50 1.28
CA LYS A 33 9.79 14.75 0.60
C LYS A 33 9.49 13.40 1.24
N LEU A 34 10.29 12.98 2.22
CA LEU A 34 10.10 11.74 2.97
C LEU A 34 10.19 12.04 4.46
N LYS A 35 9.23 11.52 5.22
CA LYS A 35 9.19 11.55 6.68
C LYS A 35 8.68 10.20 7.16
N ALA A 36 9.36 9.60 8.10
CA ALA A 36 8.88 8.41 8.80
C ALA A 36 8.20 8.79 10.11
N SER A 37 7.08 8.12 10.41
CA SER A 37 6.31 8.29 11.65
C SER A 37 5.79 6.94 12.13
N ASP A 38 5.53 6.79 13.40
CA ASP A 38 4.83 5.66 14.01
C ASP A 38 3.31 5.89 14.07
N VAL A 39 2.84 7.08 13.72
CA VAL A 39 1.44 7.45 13.64
C VAL A 39 1.11 7.88 12.21
N PRO A 40 0.02 7.40 11.60
CA PRO A 40 -0.46 7.89 10.31
C PRO A 40 -0.81 9.38 10.37
N GLU A 41 -0.73 10.03 9.21
CA GLU A 41 -1.16 11.42 9.02
C GLU A 41 -2.23 11.47 7.92
N GLU A 42 -3.01 12.56 7.87
CA GLU A 42 -3.96 12.78 6.77
C GLU A 42 -3.22 12.81 5.43
N SER A 43 -3.72 12.04 4.48
CA SER A 43 -3.11 11.86 3.16
C SER A 43 -4.20 11.64 2.10
N ASP A 44 -3.85 11.82 0.84
CA ASP A 44 -4.78 11.53 -0.27
C ASP A 44 -4.71 10.06 -0.71
N VAL A 45 -3.59 9.37 -0.39
CA VAL A 45 -3.35 7.97 -0.74
C VAL A 45 -2.73 7.22 0.44
N TYR A 46 -3.29 6.07 0.76
CA TYR A 46 -2.80 5.15 1.79
C TYR A 46 -2.43 3.82 1.14
N LEU A 47 -1.15 3.44 1.21
CA LEU A 47 -0.65 2.14 0.76
C LEU A 47 -0.44 1.24 1.97
N ILE A 48 -1.11 0.09 2.00
CA ILE A 48 -0.97 -0.91 3.06
C ILE A 48 0.06 -1.93 2.62
N VAL A 49 1.26 -1.82 3.19
CA VAL A 49 2.43 -2.64 2.89
C VAL A 49 2.93 -3.22 4.21
N VAL A 50 2.31 -4.30 4.64
CA VAL A 50 2.59 -4.96 5.92
C VAL A 50 2.88 -6.44 5.73
N PRO A 51 3.61 -7.10 6.65
CA PRO A 51 3.80 -8.55 6.58
C PRO A 51 2.48 -9.30 6.60
N THR A 52 2.41 -10.39 5.82
CA THR A 52 1.27 -11.33 5.79
C THR A 52 1.79 -12.76 6.01
N PRO A 53 2.23 -13.10 7.24
CA PRO A 53 2.77 -14.42 7.54
C PRO A 53 1.67 -15.49 7.51
N PHE A 54 2.08 -16.75 7.57
CA PHE A 54 1.18 -17.86 7.82
C PHE A 54 1.00 -18.09 9.32
N LYS A 55 -0.21 -18.45 9.73
CA LYS A 55 -0.53 -19.09 11.01
C LYS A 55 -0.34 -20.61 10.89
N GLY A 56 -0.61 -21.34 11.96
CA GLY A 56 -0.63 -22.81 11.93
C GLY A 56 -1.44 -23.33 10.74
N ASN A 57 -1.05 -24.48 10.20
CA ASN A 57 -1.68 -25.11 9.03
C ASN A 57 -1.65 -24.27 7.72
N HIS A 58 -0.67 -23.39 7.56
CA HIS A 58 -0.50 -22.52 6.35
C HIS A 58 -1.69 -21.57 6.12
N GLU A 59 -2.45 -21.24 7.14
CA GLU A 59 -3.51 -20.22 7.01
C GLU A 59 -2.91 -18.82 6.92
N PRO A 60 -3.28 -18.00 5.91
CA PRO A 60 -2.80 -16.63 5.81
C PRO A 60 -3.21 -15.77 7.01
N ASP A 61 -2.27 -15.04 7.58
CA ASP A 61 -2.55 -14.09 8.66
C ASP A 61 -2.73 -12.68 8.13
N ILE A 62 -3.97 -12.24 7.99
CA ILE A 62 -4.31 -10.88 7.58
C ILE A 62 -4.48 -9.90 8.76
N SER A 63 -4.16 -10.31 9.98
CA SER A 63 -4.34 -9.45 11.17
C SER A 63 -3.53 -8.16 11.09
N TYR A 64 -2.36 -8.18 10.45
CA TYR A 64 -1.56 -6.98 10.22
C TYR A 64 -2.24 -6.01 9.24
N VAL A 65 -2.89 -6.54 8.19
CA VAL A 65 -3.68 -5.72 7.24
C VAL A 65 -4.88 -5.10 7.96
N GLU A 66 -5.59 -5.87 8.78
CA GLU A 66 -6.70 -5.37 9.60
C GLU A 66 -6.24 -4.28 10.59
N ALA A 67 -5.11 -4.50 11.27
CA ALA A 67 -4.55 -3.53 12.21
C ALA A 67 -4.15 -2.23 11.52
N ALA A 68 -3.48 -2.31 10.36
CA ALA A 68 -3.12 -1.14 9.57
C ALA A 68 -4.36 -0.40 9.06
N THR A 69 -5.38 -1.13 8.61
CA THR A 69 -6.67 -0.57 8.19
C THR A 69 -7.33 0.22 9.31
N ARG A 70 -7.40 -0.35 10.52
CA ARG A 70 -7.95 0.34 11.70
C ARG A 70 -7.13 1.58 12.07
N MET A 71 -5.80 1.51 11.92
CA MET A 71 -4.90 2.60 12.26
C MET A 71 -5.09 3.80 11.33
N VAL A 72 -5.32 3.59 10.03
CA VAL A 72 -5.51 4.69 9.06
C VAL A 72 -6.95 5.18 8.97
N ALA A 73 -7.93 4.37 9.38
CA ALA A 73 -9.35 4.71 9.27
C ALA A 73 -9.72 6.11 9.83
N PRO A 74 -9.19 6.58 10.98
CA PRO A 74 -9.49 7.92 11.51
C PRO A 74 -9.03 9.07 10.60
N PHE A 75 -8.01 8.85 9.77
CA PHE A 75 -7.38 9.87 8.91
C PHE A 75 -7.96 9.93 7.51
N LEU A 76 -8.78 8.93 7.12
CA LEU A 76 -9.42 8.88 5.82
C LEU A 76 -10.48 9.97 5.67
N LYS A 77 -10.53 10.59 4.49
CA LYS A 77 -11.54 11.57 4.09
C LYS A 77 -12.13 11.24 2.71
N LYS A 78 -13.20 11.90 2.36
CA LYS A 78 -13.84 11.75 1.04
C LYS A 78 -12.84 12.01 -0.09
N GLY A 79 -12.77 11.08 -1.04
CA GLY A 79 -11.91 11.17 -2.23
C GLY A 79 -10.56 10.48 -2.08
N ASP A 80 -10.21 10.01 -0.88
CA ASP A 80 -8.96 9.31 -0.64
C ASP A 80 -8.93 7.94 -1.31
N LEU A 81 -7.72 7.50 -1.63
CA LEU A 81 -7.43 6.19 -2.18
C LEU A 81 -6.75 5.31 -1.12
N PHE A 82 -7.35 4.15 -0.85
CA PHE A 82 -6.79 3.10 0.02
C PHE A 82 -6.42 1.89 -0.84
N VAL A 83 -5.15 1.50 -0.84
CA VAL A 83 -4.64 0.37 -1.63
C VAL A 83 -3.95 -0.63 -0.73
N ILE A 84 -4.26 -1.91 -0.90
CA ILE A 84 -3.53 -3.01 -0.29
C ILE A 84 -2.52 -3.53 -1.31
N GLU A 85 -1.23 -3.50 -0.97
CA GLU A 85 -0.14 -4.09 -1.77
C GLU A 85 0.38 -5.40 -1.15
N SER A 86 0.13 -5.62 0.14
CA SER A 86 0.50 -6.86 0.84
C SER A 86 -0.16 -8.08 0.20
N THR A 87 0.61 -9.14 -0.05
CA THR A 87 0.07 -10.42 -0.54
C THR A 87 -1.06 -10.91 0.37
N SER A 88 -2.23 -11.09 -0.19
CA SER A 88 -3.45 -11.35 0.60
C SER A 88 -4.35 -12.39 -0.07
N PRO A 89 -5.08 -13.20 0.70
CA PRO A 89 -6.07 -14.12 0.13
C PRO A 89 -7.21 -13.38 -0.56
N VAL A 90 -7.84 -14.05 -1.52
CA VAL A 90 -9.01 -13.51 -2.25
C VAL A 90 -10.13 -13.11 -1.28
N GLY A 91 -10.65 -11.90 -1.43
CA GLY A 91 -11.69 -11.31 -0.58
C GLY A 91 -11.16 -10.41 0.54
N THR A 92 -9.84 -10.29 0.72
CA THR A 92 -9.25 -9.42 1.76
C THR A 92 -9.62 -7.96 1.54
N THR A 93 -9.55 -7.48 0.29
CA THR A 93 -9.88 -6.08 -0.02
C THR A 93 -11.35 -5.74 0.29
N GLU A 94 -12.27 -6.64 -0.05
CA GLU A 94 -13.69 -6.48 0.30
C GLU A 94 -13.90 -6.49 1.82
N LYS A 95 -13.19 -7.39 2.54
CA LYS A 95 -13.23 -7.44 4.00
C LYS A 95 -12.73 -6.14 4.63
N MET A 96 -11.65 -5.56 4.11
CA MET A 96 -11.13 -4.28 4.61
C MET A 96 -12.05 -3.11 4.25
N ALA A 97 -12.70 -3.12 3.09
CA ALA A 97 -13.72 -2.15 2.73
C ALA A 97 -14.89 -2.17 3.74
N ASN A 98 -15.42 -3.35 4.03
CA ASN A 98 -16.48 -3.51 5.03
C ASN A 98 -16.05 -3.05 6.43
N LEU A 99 -14.79 -3.33 6.81
CA LEU A 99 -14.22 -2.86 8.08
C LEU A 99 -14.14 -1.33 8.13
N LEU A 100 -13.66 -0.69 7.05
CA LEU A 100 -13.59 0.78 6.95
C LEU A 100 -14.98 1.40 7.05
N TYR A 101 -15.97 0.86 6.34
CA TYR A 101 -17.35 1.37 6.37
C TYR A 101 -18.03 1.14 7.73
N ALA A 102 -17.70 0.04 8.42
CA ALA A 102 -18.18 -0.16 9.79
C ALA A 102 -17.57 0.85 10.79
N LEU A 103 -16.31 1.25 10.59
CA LEU A 103 -15.62 2.25 11.43
C LEU A 103 -16.00 3.69 11.06
N ARG A 104 -16.25 3.96 9.78
CA ARG A 104 -16.49 5.27 9.20
C ARG A 104 -17.66 5.20 8.20
N PRO A 105 -18.91 5.02 8.67
CA PRO A 105 -20.08 4.84 7.79
C PRO A 105 -20.28 6.02 6.82
N GLU A 106 -19.90 7.22 7.23
CA GLU A 106 -20.00 8.43 6.40
C GLU A 106 -19.11 8.41 5.15
N LEU A 107 -18.11 7.49 5.10
CA LEU A 107 -17.20 7.35 3.96
C LEU A 107 -17.64 6.25 2.96
N GLU A 108 -18.70 5.52 3.25
CA GLU A 108 -19.22 4.50 2.33
C GLU A 108 -19.54 5.11 0.96
N GLY A 109 -18.96 4.53 -0.10
CA GLY A 109 -19.09 5.03 -1.47
C GLY A 109 -18.39 6.38 -1.75
N LYS A 110 -17.60 6.91 -0.79
CA LYS A 110 -16.91 8.20 -0.93
C LYS A 110 -15.39 8.11 -0.92
N ILE A 111 -14.84 6.93 -0.68
CA ILE A 111 -13.41 6.61 -0.79
C ILE A 111 -13.21 5.53 -1.85
N TYR A 112 -12.01 5.46 -2.39
CA TYR A 112 -11.62 4.47 -3.39
C TYR A 112 -10.79 3.38 -2.72
N ILE A 113 -11.11 2.11 -2.96
CA ILE A 113 -10.44 0.97 -2.33
C ILE A 113 -10.00 0.00 -3.42
N ALA A 114 -8.72 -0.35 -3.45
CA ALA A 114 -8.14 -1.21 -4.47
C ALA A 114 -7.07 -2.15 -3.91
N TYR A 115 -6.73 -3.14 -4.70
CA TYR A 115 -5.63 -4.05 -4.51
C TYR A 115 -4.64 -3.96 -5.68
N CYS A 116 -3.35 -3.93 -5.38
CA CYS A 116 -2.28 -3.96 -6.37
C CYS A 116 -1.09 -4.71 -5.77
N PRO A 117 -0.94 -6.03 -6.00
CA PRO A 117 0.14 -6.80 -5.40
C PRO A 117 1.51 -6.28 -5.83
N GLU A 118 2.40 -6.15 -4.86
CA GLU A 118 3.81 -5.89 -5.10
C GLU A 118 4.49 -7.20 -5.56
N ARG A 119 5.33 -7.13 -6.61
CA ARG A 119 5.92 -8.29 -7.28
C ARG A 119 7.37 -8.04 -7.73
N VAL A 120 8.19 -7.44 -6.86
CA VAL A 120 9.60 -7.17 -7.15
C VAL A 120 10.52 -8.23 -6.54
N LEU A 121 11.66 -8.43 -7.17
CA LEU A 121 12.72 -9.30 -6.67
C LEU A 121 13.78 -8.47 -5.93
N PRO A 122 14.27 -8.95 -4.77
CA PRO A 122 15.37 -8.32 -4.07
C PRO A 122 16.61 -8.16 -4.98
N GLY A 123 17.28 -7.02 -4.87
CA GLY A 123 18.46 -6.69 -5.66
C GLY A 123 18.18 -5.84 -6.91
N ASN A 124 16.90 -5.65 -7.29
CA ASN A 124 16.50 -4.83 -8.44
C ASN A 124 15.20 -4.05 -8.19
N VAL A 125 14.86 -3.83 -6.94
CA VAL A 125 13.55 -3.33 -6.49
C VAL A 125 13.18 -2.02 -7.15
N ILE A 126 14.07 -1.02 -7.15
CA ILE A 126 13.76 0.32 -7.70
C ILE A 126 13.42 0.25 -9.19
N TYR A 127 14.20 -0.52 -9.96
CA TYR A 127 13.95 -0.70 -11.39
C TYR A 127 12.62 -1.41 -11.63
N GLU A 128 12.40 -2.53 -10.93
CA GLU A 128 11.19 -3.35 -11.11
C GLU A 128 9.92 -2.63 -10.63
N LEU A 129 9.98 -1.84 -9.56
CA LEU A 129 8.85 -1.00 -9.13
C LEU A 129 8.36 -0.06 -10.24
N MET A 130 9.28 0.40 -11.09
CA MET A 130 8.94 1.31 -12.20
C MET A 130 8.62 0.57 -13.50
N GLN A 131 9.26 -0.56 -13.79
CA GLN A 131 9.20 -1.19 -15.11
C GLN A 131 8.23 -2.38 -15.19
N ASN A 132 7.98 -3.06 -14.08
CA ASN A 132 7.09 -4.22 -14.09
C ASN A 132 5.64 -3.83 -14.36
N ASP A 133 4.96 -4.70 -15.10
CA ASP A 133 3.51 -4.63 -15.24
C ASP A 133 2.83 -4.82 -13.89
N ARG A 134 1.71 -4.11 -13.69
CA ARG A 134 0.92 -4.20 -12.47
C ARG A 134 -0.50 -4.67 -12.76
N VAL A 135 -1.02 -5.54 -11.90
CA VAL A 135 -2.44 -5.93 -11.92
C VAL A 135 -3.15 -5.10 -10.85
N ILE A 136 -4.14 -4.31 -11.26
CA ILE A 136 -4.82 -3.37 -10.36
C ILE A 136 -6.31 -3.65 -10.39
N GLY A 137 -6.89 -3.94 -9.24
CA GLY A 137 -8.30 -4.23 -9.08
C GLY A 137 -8.94 -3.49 -7.91
N GLY A 138 -9.97 -2.71 -8.17
CA GLY A 138 -10.76 -2.04 -7.15
C GLY A 138 -12.01 -2.84 -6.74
N ILE A 139 -12.63 -2.42 -5.64
CA ILE A 139 -13.96 -2.92 -5.22
C ILE A 139 -15.06 -2.53 -6.22
N ASN A 140 -14.79 -1.51 -7.03
CA ASN A 140 -15.61 -1.06 -8.15
C ASN A 140 -14.71 -0.46 -9.25
N SER A 141 -15.29 -0.12 -10.40
CA SER A 141 -14.55 0.44 -11.53
C SER A 141 -13.90 1.79 -11.24
N GLU A 142 -14.54 2.63 -10.45
CA GLU A 142 -14.02 3.96 -10.06
C GLU A 142 -12.77 3.82 -9.19
N SER A 143 -12.78 2.88 -8.23
CA SER A 143 -11.63 2.54 -7.40
C SER A 143 -10.47 2.01 -8.26
N THR A 144 -10.75 1.16 -9.25
CA THR A 144 -9.73 0.68 -10.19
C THR A 144 -9.10 1.84 -10.96
N GLU A 145 -9.91 2.74 -11.52
CA GLU A 145 -9.40 3.90 -12.26
C GLU A 145 -8.58 4.84 -11.39
N LYS A 146 -9.04 5.12 -10.17
CA LYS A 146 -8.31 5.98 -9.23
C LYS A 146 -6.95 5.40 -8.88
N ALA A 147 -6.87 4.09 -8.65
CA ALA A 147 -5.61 3.41 -8.40
C ALA A 147 -4.70 3.43 -9.65
N ILE A 148 -5.22 3.15 -10.84
CA ILE A 148 -4.45 3.26 -12.09
C ILE A 148 -3.89 4.67 -12.28
N GLN A 149 -4.66 5.72 -12.02
CA GLN A 149 -4.18 7.10 -12.10
C GLN A 149 -3.00 7.34 -11.15
N PHE A 150 -3.08 6.83 -9.92
CA PHE A 150 -1.99 6.93 -8.95
C PHE A 150 -0.72 6.22 -9.45
N TYR A 151 -0.81 4.94 -9.85
CA TYR A 151 0.36 4.18 -10.30
C TYR A 151 1.01 4.73 -11.56
N ARG A 152 0.26 5.37 -12.45
CA ARG A 152 0.80 6.04 -13.66
C ARG A 152 1.82 7.13 -13.37
N HIS A 153 1.89 7.67 -12.16
CA HIS A 153 2.89 8.67 -11.82
C HIS A 153 4.32 8.11 -11.83
N PHE A 154 4.50 6.83 -11.56
CA PHE A 154 5.83 6.23 -11.45
C PHE A 154 6.00 4.89 -12.18
N VAL A 155 4.95 4.14 -12.45
CA VAL A 155 5.01 2.87 -13.19
C VAL A 155 5.05 3.14 -14.69
N ARG A 156 6.01 2.50 -15.38
CA ARG A 156 6.21 2.52 -16.83
C ARG A 156 5.67 1.29 -17.52
N GLY A 157 5.59 0.17 -16.78
CA GLY A 157 4.98 -1.07 -17.25
C GLY A 157 3.48 -0.93 -17.53
N THR A 158 2.88 -1.98 -18.06
CA THR A 158 1.44 -2.02 -18.35
C THR A 158 0.64 -2.11 -17.06
N LEU A 159 -0.41 -1.31 -16.93
CA LEU A 159 -1.35 -1.36 -15.82
C LEU A 159 -2.59 -2.16 -16.26
N HIS A 160 -2.62 -3.44 -15.87
CA HIS A 160 -3.71 -4.36 -16.19
C HIS A 160 -4.88 -4.13 -15.24
N ARG A 161 -6.00 -3.65 -15.79
CA ARG A 161 -7.21 -3.40 -15.00
C ARG A 161 -8.00 -4.67 -14.76
N THR A 162 -8.50 -4.84 -13.55
CA THR A 162 -9.40 -5.92 -13.17
C THR A 162 -10.28 -5.51 -11.98
N ASN A 163 -10.91 -6.45 -11.29
CA ASN A 163 -11.55 -6.27 -9.99
C ASN A 163 -10.63 -6.75 -8.85
N ALA A 164 -10.94 -6.36 -7.60
CA ALA A 164 -10.12 -6.70 -6.44
C ALA A 164 -9.88 -8.22 -6.29
N ARG A 165 -10.93 -9.03 -6.42
CA ARG A 165 -10.82 -10.49 -6.26
C ARG A 165 -9.90 -11.14 -7.29
N THR A 166 -9.94 -10.67 -8.54
CA THR A 166 -9.05 -11.19 -9.59
C THR A 166 -7.60 -10.70 -9.37
N ALA A 167 -7.40 -9.49 -8.88
CA ALA A 167 -6.07 -8.98 -8.59
C ALA A 167 -5.41 -9.70 -7.38
N GLU A 168 -6.22 -10.23 -6.46
CA GLU A 168 -5.78 -11.03 -5.30
C GLU A 168 -5.43 -12.48 -5.66
N MET A 169 -5.82 -12.99 -6.83
CA MET A 169 -5.50 -14.34 -7.32
C MET A 169 -4.06 -14.45 -7.80
#